data_98604d698e72baea0fa8997d68f4a21e
#
_entry.id   98604d698e72baea0fa8997d68f4a21e
#
_cell.length_a   1.000
_cell.length_b   1.000
_cell.length_c   1.000
_cell.angle_alpha   90.00
_cell.angle_beta   90.00
_cell.angle_gamma   90.00
#
_symmetry.space_group_name_H-M   'P 1'
#
loop_
_entity.id
_entity.type
_entity.pdbx_description
1 polymer ?
#
loop_
_entity_poly.entity_id
_entity_poly.type
_entity_poly.pdbx_seq_one_letter_code
_entity_poly.pdbx_strand_id
1 'polypeptide(L)'
;MTSRLVARLISALIRFLTGARAIWHCRPEARKRVYYGNHASHGDFVLIWSAIPLALRAQVRPVAAAEYWQKGKLRRYLISRVFNGVLIEREAQNRQHDPLQTLCQAVDEGASLIIFPEGTRNTDDGLLPFKSGIFHLAQARPQLEFVPVWIDNLARVMPKGKLLPLPLLCSATFGQPIQLAAGEDKAAFLQRSRDALLALGEARSQEPH
;
A
#
# COMPACT_ATOMS: atom_id res chain seq x y z
N MET A 1 18.05 -7.64 15.81
CA MET A 1 17.85 -6.40 16.57
C MET A 1 18.00 -5.14 15.72
N THR A 2 18.96 -5.06 14.84
CA THR A 2 19.23 -3.90 13.96
C THR A 2 18.11 -3.51 12.99
N SER A 3 17.43 -4.46 12.33
CA SER A 3 16.37 -4.15 11.34
C SER A 3 15.13 -3.49 11.97
N ARG A 4 14.74 -3.87 13.18
CA ARG A 4 13.62 -3.24 13.91
C ARG A 4 13.94 -1.79 14.31
N LEU A 5 15.18 -1.52 14.68
CA LEU A 5 15.64 -0.16 14.98
C LEU A 5 15.64 0.70 13.72
N VAL A 6 16.15 0.19 12.60
CA VAL A 6 16.12 0.87 11.29
C VAL A 6 14.68 1.16 10.88
N ALA A 7 13.76 0.21 11.03
CA ALA A 7 12.34 0.40 10.74
C ALA A 7 11.70 1.53 11.58
N ARG A 8 12.04 1.60 12.88
CA ARG A 8 11.57 2.68 13.78
C ARG A 8 12.15 4.03 13.38
N LEU A 9 13.44 4.10 13.06
CA LEU A 9 14.11 5.32 12.61
C LEU A 9 13.52 5.84 11.29
N ILE A 10 13.29 4.96 10.31
CA ILE A 10 12.65 5.33 9.03
C ILE A 10 11.24 5.88 9.29
N SER A 11 10.44 5.21 10.13
CA SER A 11 9.10 5.70 10.46
C SER A 11 9.13 7.05 11.17
N ALA A 12 10.03 7.23 12.12
CA ALA A 12 10.19 8.49 12.85
C ALA A 12 10.62 9.62 11.88
N LEU A 13 11.58 9.33 11.01
CA LEU A 13 12.07 10.28 10.02
C LEU A 13 10.97 10.69 9.03
N ILE A 14 10.21 9.73 8.50
CA ILE A 14 9.10 10.03 7.59
C ILE A 14 8.04 10.88 8.30
N ARG A 15 7.63 10.50 9.49
CA ARG A 15 6.64 11.29 10.27
C ARG A 15 7.14 12.68 10.58
N PHE A 16 8.43 12.85 10.87
CA PHE A 16 9.04 14.13 11.12
C PHE A 16 9.10 15.00 9.84
N LEU A 17 9.57 14.42 8.72
CA LEU A 17 9.74 15.16 7.47
C LEU A 17 8.41 15.50 6.78
N THR A 18 7.41 14.63 6.91
CA THR A 18 6.13 14.78 6.18
C THR A 18 4.99 15.23 7.09
N GLY A 19 5.20 15.34 8.40
CA GLY A 19 4.11 15.59 9.35
C GLY A 19 2.98 14.54 9.25
N ALA A 20 3.31 13.34 8.77
CA ALA A 20 2.35 12.33 8.36
C ALA A 20 1.26 12.06 9.39
N ARG A 21 0.01 12.28 9.00
CA ARG A 21 -1.18 12.00 9.81
C ARG A 21 -1.86 10.72 9.31
N ALA A 22 -2.22 9.85 10.26
CA ALA A 22 -3.10 8.72 9.99
C ALA A 22 -4.53 9.11 10.38
N ILE A 23 -5.45 9.04 9.42
CA ILE A 23 -6.87 9.29 9.63
C ILE A 23 -7.59 7.96 9.43
N TRP A 24 -8.28 7.49 10.47
CA TRP A 24 -8.92 6.19 10.45
C TRP A 24 -10.44 6.32 10.51
N HIS A 25 -11.12 5.91 9.43
CA HIS A 25 -12.57 5.76 9.41
C HIS A 25 -13.02 4.35 9.84
N CYS A 26 -12.06 3.41 10.03
CA CYS A 26 -12.29 2.08 10.60
C CYS A 26 -11.33 1.84 11.75
N ARG A 27 -11.63 0.87 12.62
CA ARG A 27 -10.69 0.49 13.69
C ARG A 27 -9.51 -0.27 13.13
N PRO A 28 -8.26 0.09 13.51
CA PRO A 28 -7.10 -0.74 13.23
C PRO A 28 -7.15 -1.99 14.11
N GLU A 29 -7.39 -3.15 13.52
CA GLU A 29 -7.54 -4.42 14.20
C GLU A 29 -6.46 -5.42 13.79
N ALA A 30 -6.17 -6.39 14.66
CA ALA A 30 -5.24 -7.48 14.39
C ALA A 30 -5.87 -8.57 13.49
N ARG A 31 -6.46 -8.14 12.37
CA ARG A 31 -7.01 -9.01 11.32
C ARG A 31 -6.13 -8.95 10.09
N LYS A 32 -6.16 -10.02 9.30
CA LYS A 32 -5.50 -10.03 7.98
C LYS A 32 -6.26 -9.11 7.03
N ARG A 33 -5.59 -8.08 6.53
CA ARG A 33 -6.16 -7.04 5.67
C ARG A 33 -5.27 -6.77 4.47
N VAL A 34 -5.88 -6.34 3.40
CA VAL A 34 -5.20 -5.75 2.25
C VAL A 34 -5.44 -4.25 2.28
N TYR A 35 -4.41 -3.49 2.60
CA TYR A 35 -4.43 -2.03 2.48
C TYR A 35 -4.10 -1.68 1.03
N TYR A 36 -5.03 -1.09 0.30
CA TYR A 36 -4.80 -0.70 -1.08
C TYR A 36 -4.94 0.80 -1.26
N GLY A 37 -4.01 1.40 -2.01
CA GLY A 37 -3.93 2.86 -2.13
C GLY A 37 -3.65 3.35 -3.54
N ASN A 38 -3.76 4.67 -3.73
CA ASN A 38 -3.26 5.39 -4.89
C ASN A 38 -1.74 5.39 -4.92
N HIS A 39 -1.14 5.34 -6.11
CA HIS A 39 0.30 5.18 -6.27
C HIS A 39 0.92 6.29 -7.08
N ALA A 40 1.60 7.21 -6.43
CA ALA A 40 2.29 8.34 -7.08
C ALA A 40 3.80 8.36 -6.81
N SER A 41 4.26 7.74 -5.71
CA SER A 41 5.65 7.81 -5.26
C SER A 41 6.17 6.45 -4.78
N HIS A 42 7.47 6.26 -4.85
CA HIS A 42 8.14 5.10 -4.20
C HIS A 42 7.98 5.07 -2.67
N GLY A 43 7.67 6.21 -2.06
CA GLY A 43 7.46 6.36 -0.63
C GLY A 43 6.06 5.97 -0.14
N ASP A 44 5.10 5.75 -1.03
CA ASP A 44 3.69 5.55 -0.68
C ASP A 44 3.49 4.39 0.31
N PHE A 45 4.10 3.23 0.04
CA PHE A 45 3.97 2.09 0.94
C PHE A 45 4.60 2.38 2.31
N VAL A 46 5.68 3.17 2.36
CA VAL A 46 6.35 3.51 3.63
C VAL A 46 5.46 4.45 4.44
N LEU A 47 4.73 5.37 3.79
CA LEU A 47 3.76 6.22 4.45
C LEU A 47 2.60 5.40 5.03
N ILE A 48 1.95 4.54 4.23
CA ILE A 48 0.90 3.64 4.72
C ILE A 48 1.44 2.79 5.89
N TRP A 49 2.59 2.15 5.70
CA TRP A 49 3.20 1.28 6.71
C TRP A 49 3.51 2.03 8.00
N SER A 50 4.03 3.27 7.93
CA SER A 50 4.34 4.07 9.11
C SER A 50 3.09 4.64 9.80
N ALA A 51 1.97 4.77 9.08
CA ALA A 51 0.68 5.20 9.61
C ALA A 51 -0.04 4.07 10.40
N ILE A 52 0.26 2.81 10.10
CA ILE A 52 -0.30 1.65 10.82
C ILE A 52 0.26 1.58 12.23
N PRO A 53 -0.58 1.28 13.26
CA PRO A 53 -0.14 1.13 14.64
C PRO A 53 1.04 0.16 14.80
N LEU A 54 2.01 0.49 15.65
CA LEU A 54 3.25 -0.27 15.80
C LEU A 54 3.00 -1.76 16.14
N ALA A 55 1.97 -2.04 16.94
CA ALA A 55 1.61 -3.40 17.34
C ALA A 55 1.20 -4.28 16.12
N LEU A 56 0.60 -3.69 15.09
CA LEU A 56 0.12 -4.40 13.89
C LEU A 56 1.16 -4.42 12.77
N ARG A 57 2.08 -3.47 12.79
CA ARG A 57 3.04 -3.21 11.70
C ARG A 57 3.94 -4.38 11.37
N ALA A 58 4.27 -5.22 12.35
CA ALA A 58 5.14 -6.39 12.15
C ALA A 58 4.53 -7.44 11.20
N GLN A 59 3.20 -7.47 11.08
CA GLN A 59 2.47 -8.38 10.20
C GLN A 59 2.13 -7.75 8.85
N VAL A 60 2.42 -6.46 8.63
CA VAL A 60 2.08 -5.76 7.40
C VAL A 60 3.27 -5.75 6.44
N ARG A 61 3.08 -6.35 5.27
CA ARG A 61 4.09 -6.56 4.26
C ARG A 61 3.74 -5.83 2.96
N PRO A 62 4.57 -4.90 2.46
CA PRO A 62 4.32 -4.27 1.17
C PRO A 62 4.55 -5.27 0.04
N VAL A 63 3.66 -5.24 -0.95
CA VAL A 63 3.84 -5.97 -2.22
C VAL A 63 4.65 -5.08 -3.16
N ALA A 64 5.74 -5.60 -3.67
CA ALA A 64 6.71 -4.83 -4.43
C ALA A 64 7.26 -5.60 -5.64
N ALA A 65 7.62 -4.85 -6.69
CA ALA A 65 8.20 -5.42 -7.89
C ALA A 65 9.63 -5.92 -7.65
N ALA A 66 9.88 -7.19 -7.89
CA ALA A 66 11.19 -7.83 -7.71
C ALA A 66 12.25 -7.12 -8.56
N GLU A 67 11.92 -6.77 -9.80
CA GLU A 67 12.82 -6.17 -10.79
C GLU A 67 13.41 -4.82 -10.32
N TYR A 68 12.68 -4.10 -9.48
CA TYR A 68 13.15 -2.83 -8.90
C TYR A 68 13.89 -3.03 -7.58
N TRP A 69 13.32 -3.83 -6.68
CA TRP A 69 13.81 -3.92 -5.30
C TRP A 69 14.99 -4.84 -5.14
N GLN A 70 15.23 -5.77 -6.07
CA GLN A 70 16.42 -6.63 -6.06
C GLN A 70 17.67 -5.93 -6.61
N LYS A 71 17.52 -4.74 -7.24
CA LYS A 71 18.67 -3.96 -7.74
C LYS A 71 19.37 -3.23 -6.60
N GLY A 72 20.55 -3.68 -6.25
CA GLY A 72 21.42 -3.06 -5.25
C GLY A 72 21.21 -3.54 -3.81
N LYS A 73 22.30 -3.52 -3.03
CA LYS A 73 22.34 -4.08 -1.67
C LYS A 73 21.40 -3.37 -0.69
N LEU A 74 21.31 -2.03 -0.77
CA LEU A 74 20.48 -1.23 0.14
C LEU A 74 18.98 -1.50 -0.07
N ARG A 75 18.51 -1.46 -1.32
CA ARG A 75 17.11 -1.74 -1.63
C ARG A 75 16.70 -3.14 -1.19
N ARG A 76 17.54 -4.13 -1.50
CA ARG A 76 17.33 -5.53 -1.08
C ARG A 76 17.25 -5.64 0.45
N TYR A 77 18.16 -5.00 1.18
CA TYR A 77 18.13 -4.97 2.64
C TYR A 77 16.84 -4.34 3.17
N LEU A 78 16.44 -3.19 2.66
CA LEU A 78 15.24 -2.49 3.10
C LEU A 78 13.98 -3.35 2.87
N ILE A 79 13.79 -3.83 1.65
CA ILE A 79 12.56 -4.57 1.33
C ILE A 79 12.48 -5.92 2.07
N SER A 80 13.60 -6.65 2.20
CA SER A 80 13.59 -8.00 2.77
C SER A 80 13.76 -8.01 4.29
N ARG A 81 14.59 -7.12 4.86
CA ARG A 81 14.93 -7.15 6.30
C ARG A 81 14.21 -6.13 7.14
N VAL A 82 13.84 -4.98 6.54
CA VAL A 82 13.15 -3.90 7.27
C VAL A 82 11.64 -4.01 7.11
N PHE A 83 11.16 -4.13 5.87
CA PHE A 83 9.72 -4.14 5.55
C PHE A 83 9.15 -5.56 5.39
N ASN A 84 9.98 -6.58 5.31
CA ASN A 84 9.56 -7.96 5.05
C ASN A 84 8.63 -8.08 3.84
N GLY A 85 8.96 -7.35 2.75
CA GLY A 85 8.09 -7.20 1.58
C GLY A 85 7.86 -8.50 0.82
N VAL A 86 6.69 -8.61 0.21
CA VAL A 86 6.34 -9.68 -0.72
C VAL A 86 6.76 -9.26 -2.12
N LEU A 87 7.76 -9.93 -2.68
CA LEU A 87 8.26 -9.62 -4.01
C LEU A 87 7.49 -10.39 -5.07
N ILE A 88 6.98 -9.68 -6.07
CA ILE A 88 6.30 -10.26 -7.23
C ILE A 88 7.03 -9.88 -8.52
N GLU A 89 7.10 -10.81 -9.46
CA GLU A 89 7.61 -10.60 -10.80
C GLU A 89 6.45 -10.13 -11.68
N ARG A 90 6.54 -8.90 -12.18
CA ARG A 90 5.47 -8.29 -13.01
C ARG A 90 5.58 -8.66 -14.47
N GLU A 91 6.80 -8.88 -14.97
CA GLU A 91 7.06 -9.25 -16.35
C GLU A 91 6.74 -10.73 -16.56
N ALA A 92 5.77 -11.03 -17.43
CA ALA A 92 5.31 -12.40 -17.68
C ALA A 92 6.43 -13.33 -18.16
N GLN A 93 7.40 -12.79 -18.90
CA GLN A 93 8.53 -13.54 -19.47
C GLN A 93 9.54 -14.01 -18.42
N ASN A 94 9.60 -13.34 -17.27
CA ASN A 94 10.57 -13.62 -16.20
C ASN A 94 9.91 -14.30 -14.99
N ARG A 95 8.62 -14.64 -15.07
CA ARG A 95 7.90 -15.22 -13.94
C ARG A 95 8.35 -16.62 -13.64
N GLN A 96 8.99 -16.80 -12.48
CA GLN A 96 9.27 -18.11 -11.91
C GLN A 96 8.11 -18.60 -11.01
N HIS A 97 7.34 -17.67 -10.45
CA HIS A 97 6.25 -17.95 -9.53
C HIS A 97 4.99 -17.17 -9.93
N ASP A 98 3.83 -17.79 -9.72
CA ASP A 98 2.55 -17.09 -9.88
C ASP A 98 2.41 -16.00 -8.81
N PRO A 99 2.25 -14.72 -9.20
CA PRO A 99 2.05 -13.63 -8.26
C PRO A 99 0.87 -13.85 -7.31
N LEU A 100 -0.22 -14.45 -7.80
CA LEU A 100 -1.39 -14.72 -6.98
C LEU A 100 -1.08 -15.76 -5.89
N GLN A 101 -0.40 -16.83 -6.24
CA GLN A 101 0.03 -17.84 -5.26
C GLN A 101 0.94 -17.23 -4.19
N THR A 102 1.89 -16.37 -4.60
CA THR A 102 2.80 -15.68 -3.68
C THR A 102 2.04 -14.78 -2.70
N LEU A 103 1.02 -14.04 -3.17
CA LEU A 103 0.17 -13.21 -2.31
C LEU A 103 -0.69 -14.05 -1.37
N CYS A 104 -1.32 -15.12 -1.87
CA CYS A 104 -2.12 -16.05 -1.06
C CYS A 104 -1.28 -16.69 0.04
N GLN A 105 -0.09 -17.17 -0.28
CA GLN A 105 0.83 -17.74 0.70
C GLN A 105 1.18 -16.73 1.81
N ALA A 106 1.51 -15.49 1.45
CA ALA A 106 1.81 -14.47 2.45
C ALA A 106 0.62 -14.20 3.40
N VAL A 107 -0.61 -14.17 2.86
CA VAL A 107 -1.84 -14.04 3.65
C VAL A 107 -2.07 -15.25 4.55
N ASP A 108 -1.83 -16.47 4.05
CA ASP A 108 -1.99 -17.70 4.83
C ASP A 108 -0.97 -17.77 5.98
N GLU A 109 0.23 -17.27 5.77
CA GLU A 109 1.28 -17.11 6.79
C GLU A 109 0.94 -16.03 7.84
N GLY A 110 -0.21 -15.35 7.72
CA GLY A 110 -0.69 -14.36 8.69
C GLY A 110 -0.38 -12.91 8.33
N ALA A 111 0.14 -12.64 7.13
CA ALA A 111 0.44 -11.28 6.74
C ALA A 111 -0.81 -10.49 6.33
N SER A 112 -0.82 -9.20 6.68
CA SER A 112 -1.58 -8.17 5.97
C SER A 112 -0.71 -7.61 4.84
N LEU A 113 -1.32 -7.16 3.75
CA LEU A 113 -0.60 -6.69 2.58
C LEU A 113 -0.83 -5.19 2.34
N ILE A 114 0.16 -4.50 1.76
CA ILE A 114 -0.03 -3.17 1.15
C ILE A 114 0.12 -3.36 -0.36
N ILE A 115 -0.92 -3.02 -1.12
CA ILE A 115 -0.98 -3.21 -2.57
C ILE A 115 -1.38 -1.89 -3.25
N PHE A 116 -0.81 -1.64 -4.43
CA PHE A 116 -1.23 -0.56 -5.31
C PHE A 116 -1.88 -1.17 -6.56
N PRO A 117 -3.22 -1.19 -6.64
CA PRO A 117 -3.93 -1.93 -7.69
C PRO A 117 -3.76 -1.34 -9.09
N GLU A 118 -3.31 -0.10 -9.19
CA GLU A 118 -2.90 0.54 -10.46
C GLU A 118 -1.73 -0.21 -11.12
N GLY A 119 -0.91 -0.89 -10.32
CA GLY A 119 0.24 -1.69 -10.79
C GLY A 119 1.42 -0.87 -11.30
N THR A 120 1.27 0.44 -11.43
CA THR A 120 2.32 1.40 -11.79
C THR A 120 2.06 2.72 -11.08
N ARG A 121 3.09 3.56 -10.99
CA ARG A 121 2.92 4.91 -10.43
C ARG A 121 2.21 5.80 -11.43
N ASN A 122 1.20 6.49 -10.93
CA ASN A 122 0.52 7.55 -11.65
C ASN A 122 1.07 8.91 -11.18
N THR A 123 1.55 9.73 -12.11
CA THR A 123 2.02 11.09 -11.85
C THR A 123 1.00 12.14 -12.33
N ASP A 124 -0.06 11.69 -12.96
CA ASP A 124 -1.15 12.53 -13.47
C ASP A 124 -2.29 12.57 -12.44
N ASP A 125 -3.23 13.47 -12.64
CA ASP A 125 -4.39 13.58 -11.78
C ASP A 125 -5.32 12.36 -11.89
N GLY A 126 -5.92 11.98 -10.76
CA GLY A 126 -6.88 10.88 -10.68
C GLY A 126 -6.26 9.50 -10.40
N LEU A 127 -7.04 8.45 -10.60
CA LEU A 127 -6.62 7.06 -10.43
C LEU A 127 -6.61 6.33 -11.77
N LEU A 128 -5.56 5.57 -12.03
CA LEU A 128 -5.53 4.63 -13.13
C LEU A 128 -6.55 3.48 -12.92
N PRO A 129 -6.97 2.80 -13.99
CA PRO A 129 -7.78 1.60 -13.86
C PRO A 129 -7.09 0.54 -13.01
N PHE A 130 -7.86 -0.11 -12.11
CA PHE A 130 -7.32 -1.17 -11.27
C PHE A 130 -7.08 -2.44 -12.07
N LYS A 131 -5.94 -3.08 -11.82
CA LYS A 131 -5.62 -4.40 -12.37
C LYS A 131 -6.36 -5.49 -11.58
N SER A 132 -6.65 -6.60 -12.26
CA SER A 132 -7.45 -7.70 -11.73
C SER A 132 -6.81 -8.45 -10.54
N GLY A 133 -5.55 -8.20 -10.22
CA GLY A 133 -4.85 -8.91 -9.15
C GLY A 133 -5.56 -8.87 -7.79
N ILE A 134 -6.15 -7.72 -7.42
CA ILE A 134 -6.88 -7.61 -6.15
C ILE A 134 -8.18 -8.42 -6.16
N PHE A 135 -8.88 -8.52 -7.31
CA PHE A 135 -10.07 -9.36 -7.45
C PHE A 135 -9.72 -10.84 -7.31
N HIS A 136 -8.68 -11.31 -8.00
CA HIS A 136 -8.27 -12.71 -7.90
C HIS A 136 -7.83 -13.08 -6.48
N LEU A 137 -7.18 -12.17 -5.76
CA LEU A 137 -6.85 -12.35 -4.35
C LEU A 137 -8.11 -12.42 -3.48
N ALA A 138 -9.10 -11.54 -3.72
CA ALA A 138 -10.38 -11.54 -3.03
C ALA A 138 -11.16 -12.84 -3.31
N GLN A 139 -11.16 -13.31 -4.54
CA GLN A 139 -11.80 -14.57 -4.94
C GLN A 139 -11.13 -15.80 -4.29
N ALA A 140 -9.79 -15.81 -4.22
CA ALA A 140 -9.04 -16.87 -3.57
C ALA A 140 -9.16 -16.86 -2.03
N ARG A 141 -9.47 -15.72 -1.43
CA ARG A 141 -9.61 -15.51 0.04
C ARG A 141 -10.83 -14.63 0.34
N PRO A 142 -12.07 -15.14 0.21
CA PRO A 142 -13.29 -14.34 0.30
C PRO A 142 -13.49 -13.60 1.63
N GLN A 143 -12.95 -14.13 2.74
CA GLN A 143 -13.01 -13.49 4.05
C GLN A 143 -11.98 -12.36 4.25
N LEU A 144 -11.12 -12.11 3.26
CA LEU A 144 -10.10 -11.08 3.36
C LEU A 144 -10.71 -9.68 3.24
N GLU A 145 -10.39 -8.81 4.18
CA GLU A 145 -10.84 -7.41 4.17
C GLU A 145 -9.88 -6.54 3.35
N PHE A 146 -10.44 -5.73 2.45
CA PHE A 146 -9.72 -4.75 1.64
C PHE A 146 -10.01 -3.35 2.16
N VAL A 147 -9.01 -2.66 2.68
CA VAL A 147 -9.12 -1.32 3.26
C VAL A 147 -8.57 -0.31 2.27
N PRO A 148 -9.39 0.59 1.71
CA PRO A 148 -8.91 1.67 0.87
C PRO A 148 -8.10 2.66 1.70
N VAL A 149 -6.97 3.13 1.16
CA VAL A 149 -6.09 4.09 1.83
C VAL A 149 -5.74 5.20 0.86
N TRP A 150 -6.32 6.38 1.05
CA TRP A 150 -5.96 7.55 0.25
C TRP A 150 -4.70 8.22 0.80
N ILE A 151 -3.72 8.40 -0.07
CA ILE A 151 -2.47 9.10 0.22
C ILE A 151 -2.55 10.48 -0.38
N ASP A 152 -2.37 11.50 0.45
CA ASP A 152 -2.38 12.88 0.04
C ASP A 152 -1.01 13.54 0.19
N ASN A 153 -0.70 14.45 -0.73
CA ASN A 153 0.49 15.33 -0.75
C ASN A 153 1.87 14.65 -0.89
N LEU A 154 2.03 13.33 -0.84
CA LEU A 154 3.36 12.72 -0.86
C LEU A 154 4.12 12.99 -2.18
N ALA A 155 3.43 13.00 -3.32
CA ALA A 155 4.03 13.34 -4.61
C ALA A 155 4.57 14.80 -4.64
N ARG A 156 3.91 15.71 -3.94
CA ARG A 156 4.33 17.13 -3.80
C ARG A 156 5.50 17.29 -2.83
N VAL A 157 5.58 16.46 -1.79
CA VAL A 157 6.69 16.47 -0.81
C VAL A 157 7.99 16.01 -1.44
N MET A 158 7.93 15.02 -2.32
CA MET A 158 9.11 14.46 -2.99
C MET A 158 8.93 14.48 -4.52
N PRO A 159 9.01 15.66 -5.16
CA PRO A 159 8.92 15.77 -6.60
C PRO A 159 10.05 14.98 -7.28
N LYS A 160 9.78 14.46 -8.46
CA LYS A 160 10.75 13.72 -9.26
C LYS A 160 12.04 14.53 -9.44
N GLY A 161 13.19 14.00 -9.01
CA GLY A 161 14.50 14.65 -9.21
C GLY A 161 14.93 15.65 -8.13
N LYS A 162 14.14 15.91 -7.09
CA LYS A 162 14.56 16.75 -5.96
C LYS A 162 14.95 15.91 -4.75
N LEU A 163 16.07 16.26 -4.12
CA LEU A 163 16.63 15.59 -2.93
C LEU A 163 16.08 16.16 -1.60
N LEU A 164 15.58 17.39 -1.62
CA LEU A 164 15.03 18.06 -0.45
C LEU A 164 13.50 17.89 -0.44
N PRO A 165 12.92 17.25 0.59
CA PRO A 165 11.48 17.17 0.76
C PRO A 165 10.94 18.58 1.08
N LEU A 166 9.86 18.97 0.40
CA LEU A 166 9.09 20.14 0.80
C LEU A 166 8.33 19.80 2.09
N PRO A 167 8.27 20.67 3.10
CA PRO A 167 7.56 20.42 4.36
C PRO A 167 6.03 20.53 4.15
N LEU A 168 5.45 19.64 3.38
CA LEU A 168 4.01 19.53 3.18
C LEU A 168 3.47 18.41 4.07
N LEU A 169 2.35 18.68 4.71
CA LEU A 169 1.66 17.70 5.52
C LEU A 169 1.13 16.57 4.62
N CYS A 170 1.63 15.35 4.84
CA CYS A 170 1.08 14.17 4.21
C CYS A 170 0.02 13.53 5.08
N SER A 171 -0.97 12.92 4.46
CA SER A 171 -1.94 12.09 5.18
C SER A 171 -2.14 10.74 4.52
N ALA A 172 -2.47 9.76 5.35
CA ALA A 172 -2.97 8.46 4.94
C ALA A 172 -4.35 8.27 5.59
N THR A 173 -5.39 8.31 4.76
CA THR A 173 -6.78 8.18 5.20
C THR A 173 -7.25 6.75 4.93
N PHE A 174 -7.56 6.01 5.99
CA PHE A 174 -8.01 4.62 5.93
C PHE A 174 -9.54 4.57 5.97
N GLY A 175 -10.15 4.05 4.91
CA GLY A 175 -11.59 3.92 4.75
C GLY A 175 -12.18 2.67 5.41
N GLN A 176 -13.48 2.45 5.19
CA GLN A 176 -14.15 1.25 5.66
C GLN A 176 -13.68 0.01 4.88
N PRO A 177 -13.48 -1.12 5.55
CA PRO A 177 -13.13 -2.37 4.89
C PRO A 177 -14.24 -2.81 3.94
N ILE A 178 -13.85 -3.34 2.79
CA ILE A 178 -14.75 -4.02 1.85
C ILE A 178 -14.31 -5.48 1.70
N GLN A 179 -15.25 -6.34 1.36
CA GLN A 179 -15.01 -7.74 1.02
C GLN A 179 -15.66 -8.05 -0.32
N LEU A 180 -15.22 -9.08 -1.00
CA LEU A 180 -15.90 -9.58 -2.20
C LEU A 180 -17.28 -10.09 -1.81
N ALA A 181 -18.32 -9.54 -2.43
CA ALA A 181 -19.69 -9.99 -2.19
C ALA A 181 -19.97 -11.32 -2.93
N ALA A 182 -20.90 -12.10 -2.40
CA ALA A 182 -21.31 -13.35 -3.05
C ALA A 182 -21.88 -13.06 -4.44
N GLY A 183 -21.32 -13.70 -5.47
CA GLY A 183 -21.73 -13.52 -6.86
C GLY A 183 -21.26 -12.20 -7.51
N GLU A 184 -20.49 -11.38 -6.82
CA GLU A 184 -19.94 -10.15 -7.40
C GLU A 184 -18.90 -10.47 -8.47
N ASP A 185 -19.11 -9.92 -9.66
CA ASP A 185 -18.17 -10.11 -10.76
C ASP A 185 -16.93 -9.22 -10.63
N LYS A 186 -15.93 -9.50 -11.47
CA LYS A 186 -14.66 -8.78 -11.47
C LYS A 186 -14.82 -7.29 -11.71
N ALA A 187 -15.67 -6.89 -12.67
CA ALA A 187 -15.83 -5.49 -13.05
C ALA A 187 -16.46 -4.70 -11.90
N ALA A 188 -17.53 -5.24 -11.31
CA ALA A 188 -18.22 -4.65 -10.16
C ALA A 188 -17.30 -4.48 -8.95
N PHE A 189 -16.54 -5.51 -8.57
CA PHE A 189 -15.61 -5.43 -7.44
C PHE A 189 -14.50 -4.39 -7.67
N LEU A 190 -13.88 -4.37 -8.87
CA LEU A 190 -12.82 -3.42 -9.18
C LEU A 190 -13.36 -1.98 -9.19
N GLN A 191 -14.55 -1.77 -9.76
CA GLN A 191 -15.19 -0.45 -9.78
C GLN A 191 -15.53 0.01 -8.35
N ARG A 192 -16.18 -0.82 -7.55
CA ARG A 192 -16.52 -0.52 -6.16
C ARG A 192 -15.29 -0.24 -5.30
N SER A 193 -14.21 -1.01 -5.50
CA SER A 193 -12.94 -0.77 -4.82
C SER A 193 -12.32 0.57 -5.21
N ARG A 194 -12.41 0.93 -6.50
CA ARG A 194 -11.90 2.20 -7.01
C ARG A 194 -12.72 3.38 -6.48
N ASP A 195 -14.04 3.27 -6.47
CA ASP A 195 -14.95 4.31 -5.99
C ASP A 195 -14.77 4.54 -4.48
N ALA A 196 -14.60 3.48 -3.70
CA ALA A 196 -14.29 3.58 -2.28
C ALA A 196 -12.99 4.34 -2.00
N LEU A 197 -11.98 4.18 -2.86
CA LEU A 197 -10.72 4.92 -2.74
C LEU A 197 -10.89 6.38 -3.18
N LEU A 198 -11.61 6.65 -4.29
CA LEU A 198 -11.85 8.02 -4.79
C LEU A 198 -12.64 8.84 -3.78
N ALA A 199 -13.67 8.27 -3.16
CA ALA A 199 -14.49 8.94 -2.16
C ALA A 199 -13.67 9.48 -0.97
N LEU A 200 -12.59 8.80 -0.59
CA LEU A 200 -11.67 9.30 0.45
C LEU A 200 -10.89 10.53 -0.02
N GLY A 201 -10.48 10.56 -1.29
CA GLY A 201 -9.78 11.71 -1.87
C GLY A 201 -10.67 12.94 -2.01
N GLU A 202 -11.92 12.75 -2.46
CA GLU A 202 -12.90 13.82 -2.60
C GLU A 202 -13.29 14.43 -1.25
N ALA A 203 -13.54 13.60 -0.23
CA ALA A 203 -13.84 14.06 1.13
C ALA A 203 -12.69 14.92 1.70
N ARG A 204 -11.44 14.54 1.43
CA ARG A 204 -10.26 15.32 1.85
C ARG A 204 -10.13 16.67 1.15
N SER A 205 -10.52 16.73 -0.12
CA SER A 205 -10.45 17.98 -0.90
C SER A 205 -11.49 19.01 -0.45
N GLN A 206 -12.51 18.59 0.27
CA GLN A 206 -13.58 19.46 0.79
C GLN A 206 -13.33 19.93 2.23
N GLU A 207 -12.35 19.34 2.96
CA GLU A 207 -11.99 19.83 4.30
C GLU A 207 -11.21 21.15 4.19
N PRO A 208 -11.64 22.25 4.85
CA PRO A 208 -10.88 23.50 4.90
C PRO A 208 -9.54 23.25 5.62
N HIS A 209 -8.48 23.77 5.06
CA HIS A 209 -7.10 23.68 5.57
C HIS A 209 -6.88 24.52 6.82
#